data_4aa21211d3747368bd3179b3611b6bc0
#
_entry.id   4aa21211d3747368bd3179b3611b6bc0
#
_cell.length_a   1.000
_cell.length_b   1.000
_cell.length_c   1.000
_cell.angle_alpha   90.00
_cell.angle_beta   90.00
_cell.angle_gamma   90.00
#
_symmetry.space_group_name_H-M   'P 1'
#
loop_
_entity.id
_entity.type
_entity.pdbx_description
1 polymer ?
#
loop_
_entity_poly.entity_id
_entity_poly.type
_entity_poly.pdbx_seq_one_letter_code
_entity_poly.pdbx_strand_id
1 'polypeptide(L)'
;MRMSSNRRPSALASVIACSAAFGCTAKEAPAPPSAPIEAPPEKPNPYQDSPSRFGTVPLHAGFSPDPRVVAGEALGEVKAKSVHRKCRGWIATTPDYLLDADTAFFQLYVLGRSASDVTLVVRRPDGSVLCNDNRSGTKDPMVRGNFPSGTTQVWVGVQAEGETASYRLGFSEVKWKSSSIALPEPG
;
A
#
# COMPACT_ATOMS: atom_id res chain seq x y z
N MET A 1 35.47 -18.84 37.12
CA MET A 1 35.17 -19.97 38.01
C MET A 1 33.98 -19.62 38.87
N ARG A 2 32.79 -20.11 38.55
CA ARG A 2 31.70 -20.50 39.46
C ARG A 2 30.57 -21.06 38.57
N MET A 3 30.49 -22.38 38.60
CA MET A 3 29.37 -23.16 38.07
C MET A 3 28.17 -23.00 39.01
N SER A 4 27.00 -22.66 38.48
CA SER A 4 25.75 -22.73 39.24
C SER A 4 24.86 -23.82 38.61
N SER A 5 24.70 -24.87 39.38
CA SER A 5 23.88 -26.07 39.12
C SER A 5 22.40 -25.75 39.33
N ASN A 6 21.59 -25.91 38.31
CA ASN A 6 20.14 -25.77 38.41
C ASN A 6 19.53 -27.16 38.47
N ARG A 7 19.05 -27.58 39.66
CA ARG A 7 18.38 -28.84 39.91
C ARG A 7 16.92 -28.77 39.49
N ARG A 8 16.47 -29.72 38.70
CA ARG A 8 15.07 -29.96 38.37
C ARG A 8 14.39 -30.71 39.54
N PRO A 9 13.15 -30.34 39.91
CA PRO A 9 12.37 -31.17 40.81
C PRO A 9 11.65 -32.29 40.03
N SER A 10 11.78 -33.52 40.54
CA SER A 10 11.05 -34.69 40.07
C SER A 10 9.58 -34.61 40.52
N ALA A 11 8.66 -34.76 39.58
CA ALA A 11 7.23 -34.94 39.88
C ALA A 11 6.96 -36.42 40.13
N LEU A 12 6.50 -36.74 41.33
CA LEU A 12 5.99 -38.06 41.74
C LEU A 12 4.64 -38.28 41.06
N ALA A 13 4.53 -39.36 40.31
CA ALA A 13 3.28 -39.85 39.75
C ALA A 13 2.49 -40.55 40.86
N SER A 14 1.34 -40.00 41.21
CA SER A 14 0.35 -40.67 42.06
C SER A 14 -0.64 -41.44 41.17
N VAL A 15 -0.55 -42.76 41.23
CA VAL A 15 -1.53 -43.67 40.60
C VAL A 15 -2.75 -43.75 41.51
N ILE A 16 -3.88 -43.23 41.11
CA ILE A 16 -5.18 -43.46 41.74
C ILE A 16 -5.95 -44.44 40.88
N ALA A 17 -6.10 -45.67 41.42
CA ALA A 17 -7.03 -46.65 40.88
C ALA A 17 -8.45 -46.21 41.26
N CYS A 18 -9.30 -45.97 40.27
CA CYS A 18 -10.72 -45.75 40.47
C CYS A 18 -11.49 -46.90 39.86
N SER A 19 -12.12 -47.71 40.75
CA SER A 19 -13.01 -48.81 40.41
C SER A 19 -14.37 -48.31 39.91
N ALA A 20 -14.97 -49.15 39.09
CA ALA A 20 -16.16 -49.02 38.28
C ALA A 20 -17.42 -48.43 38.92
N ALA A 21 -18.26 -47.95 38.01
CA ALA A 21 -19.73 -47.78 38.03
C ALA A 21 -20.25 -46.39 38.48
N PHE A 22 -20.75 -45.74 37.55
CA PHE A 22 -21.96 -44.94 37.40
C PHE A 22 -21.71 -43.82 36.35
N GLY A 23 -22.42 -43.91 35.24
CA GLY A 23 -22.37 -42.96 34.16
C GLY A 23 -22.85 -41.58 34.63
N CYS A 24 -21.94 -40.66 34.79
CA CYS A 24 -22.22 -39.22 34.81
C CYS A 24 -21.91 -38.64 33.42
N THR A 25 -22.95 -38.50 32.61
CA THR A 25 -22.87 -37.64 31.45
C THR A 25 -22.74 -36.20 31.95
N ALA A 26 -21.52 -35.70 32.03
CA ALA A 26 -21.28 -34.28 32.23
C ALA A 26 -21.81 -33.54 30.99
N LYS A 27 -22.96 -32.87 31.15
CA LYS A 27 -23.47 -31.93 30.15
C LYS A 27 -22.49 -30.79 30.09
N GLU A 28 -21.70 -30.78 29.01
CA GLU A 28 -20.76 -29.71 28.71
C GLU A 28 -21.52 -28.39 28.63
N ALA A 29 -21.22 -27.46 29.53
CA ALA A 29 -21.81 -26.14 29.50
C ALA A 29 -21.38 -25.42 28.22
N PRO A 30 -22.29 -24.75 27.51
CA PRO A 30 -21.92 -23.97 26.31
C PRO A 30 -20.85 -22.95 26.67
N ALA A 31 -19.77 -22.93 25.89
CA ALA A 31 -18.72 -21.94 26.05
C ALA A 31 -19.32 -20.51 25.98
N PRO A 32 -18.88 -19.59 26.84
CA PRO A 32 -19.36 -18.21 26.78
C PRO A 32 -19.08 -17.63 25.38
N PRO A 33 -20.00 -16.82 24.83
CA PRO A 33 -19.78 -16.20 23.53
C PRO A 33 -18.50 -15.39 23.59
N SER A 34 -17.61 -15.64 22.62
CA SER A 34 -16.37 -14.87 22.47
C SER A 34 -16.73 -13.39 22.35
N ALA A 35 -16.19 -12.56 23.23
CA ALA A 35 -16.35 -11.12 23.12
C ALA A 35 -15.91 -10.66 21.70
N PRO A 36 -16.58 -9.69 21.07
CA PRO A 36 -16.16 -9.15 19.81
C PRO A 36 -14.71 -8.69 19.94
N ILE A 37 -13.85 -9.16 19.04
CA ILE A 37 -12.47 -8.67 18.95
C ILE A 37 -12.58 -7.24 18.41
N GLU A 38 -12.46 -6.27 19.29
CA GLU A 38 -12.39 -4.86 18.92
C GLU A 38 -11.16 -4.67 18.05
N ALA A 39 -11.37 -4.24 16.80
CA ALA A 39 -10.27 -3.97 15.87
C ALA A 39 -9.36 -2.89 16.50
N PRO A 40 -8.03 -3.01 16.37
CA PRO A 40 -7.12 -1.98 16.86
C PRO A 40 -7.52 -0.61 16.27
N PRO A 41 -7.43 0.50 17.03
CA PRO A 41 -7.78 1.81 16.53
C PRO A 41 -6.98 2.10 15.26
N GLU A 42 -7.69 2.38 14.18
CA GLU A 42 -7.13 2.71 12.89
C GLU A 42 -6.31 4.00 13.03
N LYS A 43 -5.04 3.96 12.58
CA LYS A 43 -4.19 5.16 12.62
C LYS A 43 -4.82 6.25 11.78
N PRO A 44 -4.88 7.50 12.26
CA PRO A 44 -5.43 8.60 11.48
C PRO A 44 -4.74 8.67 10.11
N ASN A 45 -5.53 8.72 9.05
CA ASN A 45 -5.04 8.89 7.69
C ASN A 45 -4.86 10.40 7.41
N PRO A 46 -3.63 10.92 7.39
CA PRO A 46 -3.40 12.37 7.32
C PRO A 46 -3.75 12.99 5.97
N TYR A 47 -4.02 12.17 4.94
CA TYR A 47 -4.24 12.63 3.57
C TYR A 47 -5.65 12.39 3.06
N GLN A 48 -6.55 11.89 3.89
CA GLN A 48 -7.92 11.53 3.49
C GLN A 48 -8.68 12.72 2.88
N ASP A 49 -8.56 13.89 3.45
CA ASP A 49 -9.25 15.11 3.02
C ASP A 49 -8.34 16.03 2.18
N SER A 50 -7.22 15.53 1.68
CA SER A 50 -6.34 16.31 0.82
C SER A 50 -7.01 16.61 -0.52
N PRO A 51 -6.82 17.82 -1.08
CA PRO A 51 -7.28 18.09 -2.45
C PRO A 51 -6.47 17.26 -3.45
N SER A 52 -7.09 16.95 -4.60
CA SER A 52 -6.43 16.35 -5.76
C SER A 52 -6.94 17.02 -7.04
N ARG A 53 -6.11 17.00 -8.09
CA ARG A 53 -6.46 17.64 -9.37
C ARG A 53 -7.52 16.85 -10.14
N PHE A 54 -7.47 15.52 -10.08
CA PHE A 54 -8.30 14.63 -10.89
C PHE A 54 -9.16 13.67 -10.07
N GLY A 55 -9.17 13.83 -8.74
CA GLY A 55 -10.04 13.06 -7.85
C GLY A 55 -9.38 11.86 -7.18
N THR A 56 -10.22 10.98 -6.68
CA THR A 56 -9.83 9.81 -5.89
C THR A 56 -10.07 8.52 -6.66
N VAL A 57 -9.12 7.59 -6.56
CA VAL A 57 -9.19 6.24 -7.12
C VAL A 57 -9.37 5.27 -5.95
N PRO A 58 -10.59 4.75 -5.72
CA PRO A 58 -10.79 3.72 -4.71
C PRO A 58 -10.25 2.38 -5.22
N LEU A 59 -9.48 1.70 -4.38
CA LEU A 59 -8.96 0.35 -4.66
C LEU A 59 -9.06 -0.54 -3.41
N HIS A 60 -9.30 -1.82 -3.65
CA HIS A 60 -9.23 -2.90 -2.67
C HIS A 60 -8.37 -4.04 -3.22
N ALA A 61 -7.79 -4.85 -2.36
CA ALA A 61 -7.03 -6.02 -2.82
C ALA A 61 -7.91 -6.95 -3.66
N GLY A 62 -7.40 -7.41 -4.79
CA GLY A 62 -8.16 -8.19 -5.77
C GLY A 62 -9.10 -7.36 -6.65
N PHE A 63 -8.87 -6.05 -6.81
CA PHE A 63 -9.70 -5.19 -7.66
C PHE A 63 -9.74 -5.64 -9.12
N SER A 64 -10.86 -5.33 -9.77
CA SER A 64 -11.05 -5.58 -11.21
C SER A 64 -11.69 -4.35 -11.86
N PRO A 65 -11.26 -3.92 -13.07
CA PRO A 65 -10.17 -4.52 -13.85
C PRO A 65 -8.77 -4.24 -13.28
N ASP A 66 -7.84 -5.18 -13.48
CA ASP A 66 -6.42 -5.00 -13.22
C ASP A 66 -5.64 -5.01 -14.57
N PRO A 67 -4.97 -3.91 -14.97
CA PRO A 67 -4.74 -2.68 -14.20
C PRO A 67 -5.98 -1.77 -14.16
N ARG A 68 -6.12 -1.05 -13.05
CA ARG A 68 -6.98 0.13 -13.01
C ARG A 68 -6.23 1.29 -13.66
N VAL A 69 -6.77 1.87 -14.73
CA VAL A 69 -6.12 2.94 -15.48
C VAL A 69 -6.92 4.24 -15.38
N VAL A 70 -6.22 5.34 -15.14
CA VAL A 70 -6.75 6.71 -15.16
C VAL A 70 -5.87 7.57 -16.07
N ALA A 71 -6.35 8.74 -16.47
CA ALA A 71 -5.65 9.66 -17.36
C ALA A 71 -5.61 11.05 -16.75
N GLY A 72 -4.56 11.83 -17.08
CA GLY A 72 -4.42 13.19 -16.62
C GLY A 72 -3.36 13.94 -17.41
N GLU A 73 -3.09 15.16 -16.98
CA GLU A 73 -2.04 16.03 -17.50
C GLU A 73 -1.07 16.38 -16.37
N ALA A 74 0.19 15.99 -16.54
CA ALA A 74 1.28 16.37 -15.66
C ALA A 74 1.57 17.88 -15.78
N LEU A 75 1.94 18.51 -14.67
CA LEU A 75 2.18 19.95 -14.61
C LEU A 75 3.44 20.24 -13.77
N GLY A 76 4.36 21.01 -14.34
CA GLY A 76 5.64 21.33 -13.71
C GLY A 76 5.62 22.65 -12.93
N GLU A 77 5.00 22.69 -11.75
CA GLU A 77 4.91 23.92 -10.93
C GLU A 77 6.02 24.00 -9.87
N VAL A 78 6.27 22.89 -9.18
CA VAL A 78 7.25 22.85 -8.08
C VAL A 78 8.20 21.68 -8.24
N LYS A 79 9.42 21.82 -7.71
CA LYS A 79 10.39 20.72 -7.75
C LYS A 79 9.90 19.52 -6.96
N ALA A 80 9.91 18.33 -7.53
CA ALA A 80 9.52 17.08 -6.87
C ALA A 80 10.32 16.81 -5.58
N LYS A 81 11.53 17.33 -5.47
CA LYS A 81 12.35 17.27 -4.26
C LYS A 81 11.74 17.98 -3.04
N SER A 82 10.71 18.83 -3.21
CA SER A 82 9.97 19.42 -2.09
C SER A 82 9.14 18.37 -1.35
N VAL A 83 8.70 17.32 -2.03
CA VAL A 83 8.03 16.17 -1.41
C VAL A 83 9.05 15.23 -0.75
N HIS A 84 10.14 14.90 -1.47
CA HIS A 84 11.22 14.10 -0.92
C HIS A 84 12.53 14.31 -1.69
N ARG A 85 13.65 14.49 -0.96
CA ARG A 85 14.97 14.87 -1.49
C ARG A 85 15.51 14.00 -2.65
N LYS A 86 15.05 12.76 -2.77
CA LYS A 86 15.48 11.82 -3.83
C LYS A 86 14.62 11.92 -5.10
N CYS A 87 13.47 12.59 -5.05
CA CYS A 87 12.60 12.74 -6.21
C CYS A 87 13.17 13.78 -7.18
N ARG A 88 12.96 13.52 -8.47
CA ARG A 88 13.45 14.35 -9.58
C ARG A 88 12.28 14.92 -10.38
N GLY A 89 12.58 15.92 -11.20
CA GLY A 89 11.59 16.59 -12.03
C GLY A 89 10.76 17.61 -11.29
N TRP A 90 9.66 17.99 -11.92
CA TRP A 90 8.73 19.02 -11.47
C TRP A 90 7.33 18.45 -11.45
N ILE A 91 6.54 18.77 -10.44
CA ILE A 91 5.19 18.26 -10.19
C ILE A 91 4.23 19.41 -9.96
N ALA A 92 2.94 19.14 -10.04
CA ALA A 92 1.91 20.05 -9.58
C ALA A 92 2.02 20.27 -8.06
N THR A 93 1.59 21.43 -7.58
CA THR A 93 1.52 21.74 -6.14
C THR A 93 0.57 20.79 -5.41
N THR A 94 -0.55 20.48 -6.07
CA THR A 94 -1.57 19.53 -5.59
C THR A 94 -1.36 18.15 -6.22
N PRO A 95 -1.52 17.03 -5.50
CA PRO A 95 -1.44 15.70 -6.10
C PRO A 95 -2.44 15.54 -7.24
N ASP A 96 -2.05 14.78 -8.26
CA ASP A 96 -2.92 14.49 -9.38
C ASP A 96 -4.09 13.61 -8.95
N TYR A 97 -3.78 12.55 -8.21
CA TYR A 97 -4.76 11.60 -7.69
C TYR A 97 -4.53 11.30 -6.23
N LEU A 98 -5.62 10.98 -5.54
CA LEU A 98 -5.58 10.24 -4.29
C LEU A 98 -5.92 8.78 -4.61
N LEU A 99 -5.08 7.86 -4.18
CA LEU A 99 -5.39 6.44 -4.15
C LEU A 99 -5.93 6.11 -2.77
N ASP A 100 -7.21 5.75 -2.69
CA ASP A 100 -7.87 5.37 -1.44
C ASP A 100 -7.93 3.84 -1.35
N ALA A 101 -7.10 3.28 -0.48
CA ALA A 101 -6.96 1.85 -0.28
C ALA A 101 -7.71 1.43 1.00
N ASP A 102 -8.83 0.74 0.87
CA ASP A 102 -9.58 0.19 2.01
C ASP A 102 -8.84 -0.96 2.70
N THR A 103 -7.98 -1.65 1.96
CA THR A 103 -7.12 -2.74 2.43
C THR A 103 -5.66 -2.49 2.05
N ALA A 104 -4.73 -3.04 2.85
CA ALA A 104 -3.32 -2.96 2.51
C ALA A 104 -2.98 -3.89 1.33
N PHE A 105 -2.15 -3.39 0.41
CA PHE A 105 -1.57 -4.19 -0.67
C PHE A 105 -0.19 -4.70 -0.25
N PHE A 106 0.02 -6.01 -0.30
CA PHE A 106 1.35 -6.57 -0.11
C PHE A 106 2.33 -6.07 -1.19
N GLN A 107 1.83 -5.96 -2.43
CA GLN A 107 2.57 -5.37 -3.53
C GLN A 107 1.61 -4.70 -4.51
N LEU A 108 1.82 -3.41 -4.73
CA LEU A 108 1.12 -2.64 -5.75
C LEU A 108 2.16 -2.00 -6.68
N TYR A 109 1.89 -2.04 -7.97
CA TYR A 109 2.63 -1.34 -9.01
C TYR A 109 1.85 -0.09 -9.41
N VAL A 110 2.54 1.03 -9.47
CA VAL A 110 2.01 2.29 -10.01
C VAL A 110 2.89 2.68 -11.20
N LEU A 111 2.29 2.76 -12.38
CA LEU A 111 3.00 2.98 -13.65
C LEU A 111 2.49 4.24 -14.34
N GLY A 112 3.40 5.13 -14.71
CA GLY A 112 3.13 6.23 -15.62
C GLY A 112 3.39 5.81 -17.08
N ARG A 113 2.56 6.29 -18.00
CA ARG A 113 2.72 6.14 -19.46
C ARG A 113 2.44 7.45 -20.15
N SER A 114 3.42 7.95 -20.91
CA SER A 114 3.31 9.20 -21.67
C SER A 114 4.14 9.11 -22.96
N ALA A 115 3.84 9.98 -23.92
CA ALA A 115 4.73 10.24 -25.07
C ALA A 115 5.96 11.06 -24.65
N SER A 116 5.81 11.90 -23.63
CA SER A 116 6.87 12.70 -23.04
C SER A 116 7.59 11.95 -21.92
N ASP A 117 8.74 12.46 -21.51
CA ASP A 117 9.49 11.98 -20.34
C ASP A 117 8.82 12.51 -19.07
N VAL A 118 8.23 11.61 -18.28
CA VAL A 118 7.48 11.96 -17.07
C VAL A 118 8.11 11.33 -15.83
N THR A 119 7.88 11.93 -14.68
CA THR A 119 8.30 11.43 -13.38
C THR A 119 7.10 11.05 -12.54
N LEU A 120 7.29 10.13 -11.60
CA LEU A 120 6.24 9.64 -10.68
C LEU A 120 6.69 9.84 -9.24
N VAL A 121 5.83 10.47 -8.44
CA VAL A 121 6.01 10.67 -7.01
C VAL A 121 4.78 10.13 -6.28
N VAL A 122 5.01 9.31 -5.28
CA VAL A 122 3.95 8.64 -4.50
C VAL A 122 4.27 8.79 -3.03
N ARG A 123 3.38 9.42 -2.27
CA ARG A 123 3.48 9.55 -0.82
C ARG A 123 2.39 8.72 -0.17
N ARG A 124 2.79 7.70 0.58
CA ARG A 124 1.92 6.73 1.23
C ARG A 124 1.33 7.27 2.55
N PRO A 125 0.28 6.60 3.11
CA PRO A 125 -0.36 7.03 4.36
C PRO A 125 0.61 7.11 5.55
N ASP A 126 1.67 6.30 5.56
CA ASP A 126 2.72 6.29 6.58
C ASP A 126 3.75 7.44 6.42
N GLY A 127 3.55 8.32 5.44
CA GLY A 127 4.44 9.43 5.10
C GLY A 127 5.66 9.04 4.27
N SER A 128 5.88 7.76 4.01
CA SER A 128 7.00 7.31 3.17
C SER A 128 6.76 7.65 1.70
N VAL A 129 7.83 7.93 0.97
CA VAL A 129 7.77 8.39 -0.41
C VAL A 129 8.53 7.46 -1.33
N LEU A 130 7.88 7.09 -2.42
CA LEU A 130 8.46 6.40 -3.56
C LEU A 130 8.50 7.35 -4.75
N CYS A 131 9.59 7.39 -5.49
CA CYS A 131 9.66 8.14 -6.73
C CYS A 131 10.56 7.44 -7.74
N ASN A 132 10.20 7.64 -9.00
CA ASN A 132 10.94 7.12 -10.15
C ASN A 132 10.70 8.06 -11.33
N ASP A 133 11.74 8.36 -12.10
CA ASP A 133 11.66 9.14 -13.32
C ASP A 133 11.83 8.29 -14.58
N ASN A 134 12.51 7.14 -14.46
CA ASN A 134 12.78 6.24 -15.57
C ASN A 134 12.84 4.81 -15.08
N ARG A 135 12.25 3.89 -15.84
CA ARG A 135 12.49 2.47 -15.68
C ARG A 135 13.53 2.01 -16.68
N SER A 136 14.38 1.08 -16.29
CA SER A 136 15.46 0.54 -17.17
C SER A 136 14.97 0.28 -18.60
N GLY A 137 15.52 1.04 -19.56
CA GLY A 137 15.19 0.95 -20.99
C GLY A 137 13.91 1.68 -21.45
N THR A 138 13.21 2.39 -20.59
CA THR A 138 12.02 3.19 -20.96
C THR A 138 11.98 4.51 -20.19
N LYS A 139 11.28 5.51 -20.76
CA LYS A 139 10.97 6.79 -20.09
C LYS A 139 9.72 6.70 -19.19
N ASP A 140 9.08 5.55 -19.14
CA ASP A 140 7.88 5.33 -18.34
C ASP A 140 8.26 5.03 -16.89
N PRO A 141 7.93 5.89 -15.93
CA PRO A 141 8.25 5.65 -14.53
C PRO A 141 7.38 4.55 -13.93
N MET A 142 7.95 3.81 -12.99
CA MET A 142 7.21 2.81 -12.22
C MET A 142 7.73 2.78 -10.78
N VAL A 143 6.84 2.86 -9.83
CA VAL A 143 7.11 2.51 -8.43
C VAL A 143 6.38 1.22 -8.06
N ARG A 144 6.91 0.51 -7.09
CA ARG A 144 6.31 -0.71 -6.54
C ARG A 144 6.63 -0.85 -5.07
N GLY A 145 5.75 -1.49 -4.34
CA GLY A 145 6.00 -1.81 -2.93
C GLY A 145 4.75 -2.23 -2.20
N ASN A 146 4.89 -2.36 -0.90
CA ASN A 146 3.77 -2.48 0.01
C ASN A 146 3.06 -1.14 0.12
N PHE A 147 1.73 -1.14 0.06
CA PHE A 147 0.90 0.04 0.25
C PHE A 147 -0.03 -0.23 1.44
N PRO A 148 0.15 0.47 2.56
CA PRO A 148 -0.79 0.40 3.68
C PRO A 148 -2.20 0.84 3.26
N SER A 149 -3.22 0.39 3.99
CA SER A 149 -4.57 0.98 3.89
C SER A 149 -4.52 2.48 4.19
N GLY A 150 -5.45 3.20 3.59
CA GLY A 150 -5.57 4.66 3.70
C GLY A 150 -5.20 5.38 2.41
N THR A 151 -5.13 6.71 2.47
CA THR A 151 -4.97 7.56 1.30
C THR A 151 -3.50 7.77 0.95
N THR A 152 -3.15 7.40 -0.27
CA THR A 152 -1.85 7.65 -0.91
C THR A 152 -1.99 8.81 -1.90
N GLN A 153 -1.07 9.77 -1.84
CA GLN A 153 -1.02 10.89 -2.77
C GLN A 153 -0.10 10.55 -3.95
N VAL A 154 -0.57 10.82 -5.17
CA VAL A 154 0.14 10.47 -6.41
C VAL A 154 0.27 11.69 -7.30
N TRP A 155 1.50 12.00 -7.71
CA TRP A 155 1.83 13.03 -8.70
C TRP A 155 2.50 12.38 -9.90
N VAL A 156 2.11 12.82 -11.08
CA VAL A 156 2.88 12.62 -12.31
C VAL A 156 3.47 13.98 -12.69
N GLY A 157 4.75 14.02 -12.89
CA GLY A 157 5.48 15.27 -13.18
C GLY A 157 6.21 15.22 -14.50
N VAL A 158 6.91 16.30 -14.80
CA VAL A 158 7.68 16.55 -16.01
C VAL A 158 9.13 16.84 -15.68
N GLN A 159 10.00 16.97 -16.70
CA GLN A 159 11.42 17.15 -16.48
C GLN A 159 11.80 18.61 -16.20
N ALA A 160 11.06 19.61 -16.71
CA ALA A 160 11.35 21.03 -16.51
C ALA A 160 10.14 21.79 -15.97
N GLU A 161 10.43 22.98 -15.39
CA GLU A 161 9.43 23.92 -14.91
C GLU A 161 8.57 24.44 -16.05
N GLY A 162 7.26 24.54 -15.81
CA GLY A 162 6.28 25.03 -16.77
C GLY A 162 5.93 24.05 -17.89
N GLU A 163 6.59 22.90 -17.98
CA GLU A 163 6.19 21.85 -18.93
C GLU A 163 4.87 21.21 -18.54
N THR A 164 4.18 20.66 -19.53
CA THR A 164 3.00 19.82 -19.38
C THR A 164 3.14 18.53 -20.20
N ALA A 165 2.46 17.48 -19.81
CA ALA A 165 2.45 16.22 -20.54
C ALA A 165 1.19 15.42 -20.25
N SER A 166 0.45 15.03 -21.27
CA SER A 166 -0.63 14.07 -21.13
C SER A 166 -0.10 12.70 -20.72
N TYR A 167 -0.74 12.04 -19.79
CA TYR A 167 -0.32 10.70 -19.30
C TYR A 167 -1.51 9.77 -19.05
N ARG A 168 -1.20 8.48 -18.98
CA ARG A 168 -2.03 7.46 -18.34
C ARG A 168 -1.29 6.89 -17.14
N LEU A 169 -2.04 6.65 -16.06
CA LEU A 169 -1.53 6.11 -14.82
C LEU A 169 -2.25 4.79 -14.54
N GLY A 170 -1.49 3.71 -14.37
CA GLY A 170 -2.01 2.38 -14.08
C GLY A 170 -1.64 1.93 -12.67
N PHE A 171 -2.60 1.32 -11.99
CA PHE A 171 -2.44 0.63 -10.71
C PHE A 171 -2.64 -0.86 -10.94
N SER A 172 -1.75 -1.72 -10.42
CA SER A 172 -1.86 -3.17 -10.63
C SER A 172 -1.21 -3.95 -9.49
N GLU A 173 -1.85 -5.07 -9.10
CA GLU A 173 -1.26 -6.03 -8.16
C GLU A 173 -0.27 -6.99 -8.84
N VAL A 174 -0.30 -7.08 -10.17
CA VAL A 174 0.62 -7.91 -10.96
C VAL A 174 1.64 -7.06 -11.71
N LYS A 175 2.78 -7.65 -12.02
CA LYS A 175 3.84 -6.95 -12.77
C LYS A 175 3.40 -6.73 -14.21
N TRP A 176 3.17 -5.47 -14.57
CA TRP A 176 2.80 -5.05 -15.92
C TRP A 176 3.95 -4.42 -16.68
N LYS A 177 3.85 -4.44 -18.01
CA LYS A 177 4.68 -3.62 -18.91
C LYS A 177 3.92 -2.33 -19.20
N SER A 178 4.58 -1.18 -19.14
CA SER A 178 3.98 0.11 -19.49
C SER A 178 3.38 0.12 -20.90
N SER A 179 3.99 -0.63 -21.84
CA SER A 179 3.48 -0.79 -23.21
C SER A 179 2.09 -1.44 -23.30
N SER A 180 1.62 -2.09 -22.24
CA SER A 180 0.25 -2.65 -22.19
C SER A 180 -0.81 -1.58 -21.85
N ILE A 181 -0.40 -0.41 -21.40
CA ILE A 181 -1.26 0.77 -21.24
C ILE A 181 -1.14 1.58 -22.52
N ALA A 182 -2.26 1.87 -23.19
CA ALA A 182 -2.27 2.72 -24.38
C ALA A 182 -1.65 4.10 -24.06
N LEU A 183 -0.99 4.72 -25.03
CA LEU A 183 -0.57 6.12 -24.89
C LEU A 183 -1.83 7.00 -24.77
N PRO A 184 -1.74 8.14 -24.06
CA PRO A 184 -2.80 9.15 -24.14
C PRO A 184 -2.94 9.63 -25.58
N GLU A 185 -4.17 9.96 -25.98
CA GLU A 185 -4.42 10.62 -27.27
C GLU A 185 -3.67 11.96 -27.26
N PRO A 186 -3.08 12.38 -28.43
CA PRO A 186 -2.53 13.70 -28.54
C PRO A 186 -3.66 14.74 -28.39
N GLY A 187 -3.49 15.68 -27.48
CA GLY A 187 -4.39 16.80 -27.27
C GLY A 187 -4.24 17.87 -28.36
#